data_9ad2b4a208e25e80f562387e8e8df08e
#
_entry.id   9ad2b4a208e25e80f562387e8e8df08e
#
_cell.length_a   1.000
_cell.length_b   1.000
_cell.length_c   1.000
_cell.angle_alpha   90.00
_cell.angle_beta   90.00
_cell.angle_gamma   90.00
#
_symmetry.space_group_name_H-M   'P 1'
#
loop_
_entity.id
_entity.type
_entity.pdbx_description
1 polymer ?
#
loop_
_entity_poly.entity_id
_entity_poly.type
_entity_poly.pdbx_seq_one_letter_code
_entity_poly.pdbx_strand_id
1 'polypeptide(L)'
;SNPVKKPAVDFVQRFEGKYGAGSRSLFAATMWDALLIVQQAAAQSLKKAKPGTPEFRTALRDAIEGTKEFVGSQGVFNMSPADHNGVDQRSQVMVRIEGGTWKLQN
;
A
#
# COMPACT_ATOMS: atom_id res chain seq x y z
N SER A 1 -6.99 3.73 17.32
CA SER A 1 -6.29 2.53 16.81
C SER A 1 -5.65 2.84 15.46
N ASN A 2 -4.49 2.25 15.17
CA ASN A 2 -3.81 2.47 13.88
C ASN A 2 -4.65 1.88 12.73
N PRO A 3 -5.05 2.67 11.71
CA PRO A 3 -5.91 2.22 10.61
C PRO A 3 -5.26 1.12 9.76
N VAL A 4 -3.93 1.08 9.71
CA VAL A 4 -3.15 0.10 8.93
C VAL A 4 -3.22 -1.31 9.51
N LYS A 5 -3.54 -1.47 10.81
CA LYS A 5 -3.51 -2.76 11.50
C LYS A 5 -4.36 -3.83 10.80
N LYS A 6 -5.60 -3.50 10.46
CA LYS A 6 -6.50 -4.48 9.84
C LYS A 6 -6.02 -4.91 8.45
N PRO A 7 -5.72 -4.02 7.49
CA PRO A 7 -5.18 -4.41 6.19
C PRO A 7 -3.87 -5.20 6.29
N ALA A 8 -2.98 -4.86 7.23
CA ALA A 8 -1.73 -5.59 7.44
C ALA A 8 -1.99 -7.04 7.88
N VAL A 9 -2.87 -7.24 8.86
CA VAL A 9 -3.24 -8.59 9.34
C VAL A 9 -3.92 -9.39 8.23
N ASP A 10 -4.87 -8.79 7.50
CA ASP A 10 -5.57 -9.44 6.38
C ASP A 10 -4.58 -9.87 5.28
N PHE A 11 -3.60 -9.02 4.93
CA PHE A 11 -2.54 -9.38 3.99
C PHE A 11 -1.72 -10.58 4.49
N VAL A 12 -1.22 -10.52 5.73
CA VAL A 12 -0.39 -11.58 6.30
C VAL A 12 -1.13 -12.92 6.31
N GLN A 13 -2.38 -12.93 6.76
CA GLN A 13 -3.19 -14.15 6.81
C GLN A 13 -3.40 -14.76 5.41
N ARG A 14 -3.71 -13.94 4.41
CA ARG A 14 -3.89 -14.41 3.02
C ARG A 14 -2.59 -14.92 2.41
N PHE A 15 -1.50 -14.17 2.61
CA PHE A 15 -0.20 -14.51 2.03
C PHE A 15 0.37 -15.78 2.65
N GLU A 16 0.41 -15.87 3.98
CA GLU A 16 0.91 -17.05 4.67
C GLU A 16 0.00 -18.26 4.52
N GLY A 17 -1.31 -18.05 4.41
CA GLY A 17 -2.26 -19.12 4.11
C GLY A 17 -2.00 -19.78 2.75
N LYS A 18 -1.45 -19.02 1.79
CA LYS A 18 -1.11 -19.53 0.45
C LYS A 18 0.32 -20.06 0.34
N TYR A 19 1.27 -19.40 0.98
CA TYR A 19 2.71 -19.65 0.78
C TYR A 19 3.42 -20.24 2.01
N GLY A 20 2.70 -20.47 3.10
CA GLY A 20 3.22 -21.03 4.34
C GLY A 20 3.55 -19.98 5.40
N ALA A 21 3.51 -20.41 6.66
CA ALA A 21 3.81 -19.56 7.81
C ALA A 21 5.23 -18.97 7.73
N GLY A 22 5.39 -17.69 8.02
CA GLY A 22 6.67 -16.98 7.98
C GLY A 22 7.13 -16.56 6.58
N SER A 23 6.36 -16.86 5.52
CA SER A 23 6.70 -16.50 4.13
C SER A 23 6.53 -15.00 3.83
N ARG A 24 5.80 -14.26 4.69
CA ARG A 24 5.56 -12.82 4.51
C ARG A 24 6.88 -12.05 4.40
N SER A 25 6.88 -11.01 3.60
CA SER A 25 8.01 -10.09 3.48
C SER A 25 7.53 -8.66 3.27
N LEU A 26 8.40 -7.70 3.54
CA LEU A 26 8.17 -6.29 3.23
C LEU A 26 7.84 -6.10 1.74
N PHE A 27 8.60 -6.75 0.85
CA PHE A 27 8.42 -6.62 -0.59
C PHE A 27 7.06 -7.15 -1.07
N ALA A 28 6.60 -8.28 -0.51
CA ALA A 28 5.29 -8.83 -0.83
C ALA A 28 4.16 -7.88 -0.40
N ALA A 29 4.25 -7.28 0.79
CA ALA A 29 3.29 -6.31 1.28
C ALA A 29 3.28 -5.02 0.45
N THR A 30 4.46 -4.51 0.07
CA THR A 30 4.60 -3.33 -0.79
C THR A 30 3.97 -3.56 -2.16
N MET A 31 4.23 -4.72 -2.79
CA MET A 31 3.61 -5.07 -4.07
C MET A 31 2.10 -5.27 -3.97
N TRP A 32 1.61 -5.79 -2.86
CA TRP A 32 0.17 -5.90 -2.59
C TRP A 32 -0.49 -4.52 -2.59
N ASP A 33 0.06 -3.57 -1.84
CA ASP A 33 -0.47 -2.20 -1.78
C ASP A 33 -0.37 -1.49 -3.13
N ALA A 34 0.76 -1.63 -3.84
CA ALA A 34 0.95 -1.07 -5.17
C ALA A 34 -0.09 -1.59 -6.17
N LEU A 35 -0.38 -2.90 -6.15
CA LEU A 35 -1.40 -3.50 -7.01
C LEU A 35 -2.79 -2.92 -6.73
N LEU A 36 -3.15 -2.75 -5.46
CA LEU A 36 -4.46 -2.20 -5.08
C LEU A 36 -4.60 -0.73 -5.49
N ILE A 37 -3.53 0.08 -5.34
CA ILE A 37 -3.51 1.48 -5.81
C ILE A 37 -3.68 1.54 -7.33
N VAL A 38 -2.93 0.72 -8.07
CA VAL A 38 -3.04 0.66 -9.54
C VAL A 38 -4.42 0.19 -9.97
N GLN A 39 -5.00 -0.80 -9.30
CA GLN A 39 -6.36 -1.28 -9.58
C GLN A 39 -7.41 -0.16 -9.40
N GLN A 40 -7.32 0.59 -8.32
CA GLN A 40 -8.21 1.73 -8.06
C GLN A 40 -8.03 2.82 -9.13
N ALA A 41 -6.78 3.17 -9.45
CA ALA A 41 -6.45 4.16 -10.46
C ALA A 41 -6.90 3.73 -11.86
N ALA A 42 -6.72 2.46 -12.23
CA ALA A 42 -7.17 1.92 -13.51
C ALA A 42 -8.68 1.99 -13.66
N ALA A 43 -9.45 1.68 -12.61
CA ALA A 43 -10.91 1.80 -12.63
C ALA A 43 -11.39 3.24 -12.92
N GLN A 44 -10.66 4.24 -12.44
CA GLN A 44 -10.93 5.66 -12.76
C GLN A 44 -10.52 6.01 -14.19
N SER A 45 -9.36 5.52 -14.63
CA SER A 45 -8.77 5.83 -15.94
C SER A 45 -9.58 5.22 -17.09
N LEU A 46 -10.16 4.04 -16.91
CA LEU A 46 -11.04 3.38 -17.86
C LEU A 46 -12.30 4.20 -18.21
N LYS A 47 -12.70 5.10 -17.32
CA LYS A 47 -13.81 6.04 -17.59
C LYS A 47 -13.41 7.20 -18.50
N LYS A 48 -12.11 7.44 -18.68
CA LYS A 48 -11.55 8.60 -19.39
C LYS A 48 -10.94 8.23 -20.75
N ALA A 49 -10.32 7.05 -20.86
CA ALA A 49 -9.59 6.67 -22.06
C ALA A 49 -9.49 5.13 -22.21
N LYS A 50 -9.17 4.68 -23.43
CA LYS A 50 -9.00 3.24 -23.73
C LYS A 50 -7.60 2.76 -23.32
N PRO A 51 -7.47 1.55 -22.73
CA PRO A 51 -6.18 0.94 -22.48
C PRO A 51 -5.31 0.85 -23.74
N GLY A 52 -3.99 0.97 -23.58
CA GLY A 52 -3.03 0.91 -24.67
C GLY A 52 -2.77 2.27 -25.36
N THR A 53 -3.53 3.31 -25.04
CA THR A 53 -3.34 4.66 -25.61
C THR A 53 -2.48 5.57 -24.72
N PRO A 54 -1.81 6.61 -25.26
CA PRO A 54 -1.11 7.63 -24.49
C PRO A 54 -2.03 8.33 -23.48
N GLU A 55 -3.27 8.59 -23.86
CA GLU A 55 -4.30 9.23 -23.03
C GLU A 55 -4.62 8.37 -21.81
N PHE A 56 -4.71 7.05 -21.97
CA PHE A 56 -4.92 6.14 -20.85
C PHE A 56 -3.74 6.15 -19.88
N ARG A 57 -2.50 6.15 -20.39
CA ARG A 57 -1.29 6.23 -19.53
C ARG A 57 -1.24 7.53 -18.74
N THR A 58 -1.59 8.64 -19.37
CA THR A 58 -1.70 9.94 -18.69
C THR A 58 -2.78 9.92 -17.61
N ALA A 59 -3.98 9.43 -17.95
CA ALA A 59 -5.08 9.31 -16.98
C ALA A 59 -4.73 8.37 -15.80
N LEU A 60 -3.99 7.29 -16.06
CA LEU A 60 -3.55 6.35 -15.02
C LEU A 60 -2.53 7.01 -14.09
N ARG A 61 -1.53 7.71 -14.63
CA ARG A 61 -0.57 8.47 -13.84
C ARG A 61 -1.29 9.49 -12.94
N ASP A 62 -2.17 10.30 -13.53
CA ASP A 62 -2.89 11.34 -12.80
C ASP A 62 -3.79 10.76 -11.71
N ALA A 63 -4.39 9.59 -11.95
CA ALA A 63 -5.19 8.89 -10.96
C ALA A 63 -4.34 8.30 -9.81
N ILE A 64 -3.13 7.81 -10.08
CA ILE A 64 -2.19 7.36 -9.05
C ILE A 64 -1.71 8.55 -8.20
N GLU A 65 -1.28 9.64 -8.84
CA GLU A 65 -0.87 10.88 -8.17
C GLU A 65 -2.01 11.52 -7.36
N GLY A 66 -3.25 11.29 -7.78
CA GLY A 66 -4.46 11.72 -7.08
C GLY A 66 -4.89 10.82 -5.91
N THR A 67 -4.16 9.74 -5.59
CA THR A 67 -4.48 8.85 -4.47
C THR A 67 -4.50 9.62 -3.14
N LYS A 68 -5.63 9.51 -2.41
CA LYS A 68 -5.82 10.15 -1.12
C LYS A 68 -6.40 9.15 -0.11
N GLU A 69 -5.87 9.19 1.12
CA GLU A 69 -6.32 8.37 2.25
C GLU A 69 -6.50 6.88 1.90
N PHE A 70 -5.65 6.36 1.01
CA PHE A 70 -5.67 4.94 0.71
C PHE A 70 -5.00 4.17 1.86
N VAL A 71 -5.78 3.34 2.56
CA VAL A 71 -5.30 2.54 3.69
C VAL A 71 -4.83 1.18 3.18
N GLY A 72 -3.51 1.04 3.05
CA GLY A 72 -2.86 -0.21 2.65
C GLY A 72 -2.37 -1.05 3.83
N SER A 73 -1.66 -2.12 3.51
CA SER A 73 -1.02 -2.99 4.50
C SER A 73 0.23 -2.40 5.15
N GLN A 74 0.86 -1.43 4.48
CA GLN A 74 2.11 -0.77 4.90
C GLN A 74 1.91 0.64 5.44
N GLY A 75 0.81 1.30 5.08
CA GLY A 75 0.61 2.68 5.45
C GLY A 75 -0.71 3.26 4.94
N VAL A 76 -0.88 4.54 5.20
CA VAL A 76 -1.91 5.37 4.57
C VAL A 76 -1.23 6.23 3.53
N PHE A 77 -1.69 6.12 2.28
CA PHE A 77 -1.06 6.76 1.13
C PHE A 77 -1.83 7.99 0.68
N ASN A 78 -1.09 9.10 0.57
CA ASN A 78 -1.54 10.38 0.06
C ASN A 78 -0.53 10.88 -0.97
N MET A 79 -0.71 10.49 -2.22
CA MET A 79 0.24 10.82 -3.29
C MET A 79 -0.03 12.20 -3.89
N SER A 80 0.98 12.73 -4.55
CA SER A 80 0.90 13.95 -5.37
C SER A 80 1.96 13.90 -6.48
N PRO A 81 1.93 14.82 -7.47
CA PRO A 81 3.00 14.92 -8.47
C PRO A 81 4.39 15.17 -7.89
N ALA A 82 4.48 15.72 -6.67
CA ALA A 82 5.74 16.00 -5.98
C ALA A 82 6.15 14.91 -4.97
N ASP A 83 5.21 14.04 -4.59
CA ASP A 83 5.44 12.96 -3.62
C ASP A 83 4.76 11.67 -4.08
N HIS A 84 5.55 10.77 -4.66
CA HIS A 84 5.10 9.44 -5.09
C HIS A 84 5.31 8.36 -4.01
N ASN A 85 5.96 8.68 -2.88
CA ASN A 85 6.02 7.79 -1.73
C ASN A 85 4.70 7.81 -0.94
N GLY A 86 4.19 9.00 -0.66
CA GLY A 86 2.84 9.26 -0.18
C GLY A 86 2.51 8.78 1.23
N VAL A 87 3.43 8.13 1.95
CA VAL A 87 3.17 7.62 3.31
C VAL A 87 3.40 8.69 4.38
N ASP A 88 2.58 8.68 5.41
CA ASP A 88 2.68 9.60 6.54
C ASP A 88 3.05 8.89 7.86
N GLN A 89 3.01 9.63 8.96
CA GLN A 89 3.39 9.14 10.29
C GLN A 89 2.59 7.91 10.75
N ARG A 90 1.40 7.69 10.22
CA ARG A 90 0.57 6.51 10.55
C ARG A 90 1.19 5.19 10.08
N SER A 91 2.18 5.27 9.18
CA SER A 91 2.97 4.12 8.71
C SER A 91 4.14 3.76 9.62
N GLN A 92 4.39 4.55 10.66
CA GLN A 92 5.53 4.38 11.55
C GLN A 92 5.08 3.87 12.91
N VAL A 93 5.89 3.01 13.50
CA VAL A 93 5.69 2.51 14.86
C VAL A 93 7.01 2.59 15.61
N MET A 94 6.92 2.86 16.90
CA MET A 94 8.09 2.83 17.79
C MET A 94 8.31 1.40 18.26
N VAL A 95 9.54 0.95 18.17
CA VAL A 95 9.94 -0.37 18.67
C VAL A 95 11.18 -0.23 19.56
N ARG A 96 11.31 -1.12 20.54
CA ARG A 96 12.49 -1.24 21.40
C ARG A 96 13.08 -2.64 21.26
N ILE A 97 14.40 -2.74 21.36
CA ILE A 97 15.08 -4.04 21.40
C ILE A 97 15.16 -4.49 22.85
N GLU A 98 14.58 -5.64 23.14
CA GLU A 98 14.62 -6.30 24.46
C GLU A 98 14.98 -7.77 24.28
N GLY A 99 16.08 -8.20 24.90
CA GLY A 99 16.54 -9.58 24.79
C GLY A 99 16.80 -10.04 23.35
N GLY A 100 17.31 -9.14 22.49
CA GLY A 100 17.56 -9.43 21.07
C GLY A 100 16.30 -9.47 20.18
N THR A 101 15.14 -9.07 20.69
CA THR A 101 13.86 -9.12 19.98
C THR A 101 13.23 -7.73 19.91
N TRP A 102 12.60 -7.42 18.75
CA TRP A 102 11.84 -6.21 18.57
C TRP A 102 10.53 -6.26 19.36
N LYS A 103 10.31 -5.26 20.21
CA LYS A 103 9.07 -5.09 21.00
C LYS A 103 8.38 -3.80 20.59
N LEU A 104 7.12 -3.90 20.16
CA LEU A 104 6.30 -2.74 19.84
C LEU A 104 6.09 -1.90 21.12
N GLN A 105 6.26 -0.59 20.99
CA GLN A 105 5.94 0.37 22.05
C GLN A 105 4.54 0.95 21.80
N ASN A 106 3.70 0.95 22.83
CA ASN A 106 2.36 1.55 22.79
C ASN A 106 2.41 3.05 23.09
#